data_8756aac731c57285c91ee02fee0a0e69
#
_entry.id   8756aac731c57285c91ee02fee0a0e69
#
_cell.length_a   1.000
_cell.length_b   1.000
_cell.length_c   1.000
_cell.angle_alpha   90.00
_cell.angle_beta   90.00
_cell.angle_gamma   90.00
#
_symmetry.space_group_name_H-M   'P 1'
#
loop_
_entity.id
_entity.type
_entity.pdbx_description
1 polymer ?
#
loop_
_entity_poly.entity_id
_entity_poly.type
_entity_poly.pdbx_seq_one_letter_code
_entity_poly.pdbx_strand_id
1 'polypeptide(L)'
;AGMQRQPNVTIISERRLRFAAMTEKPITIVSGLPRSGTSMMMQILEAGGIPPLTDNVRKADDDNPRGYYEMEAVKKTKEDAAWLAGAPGKAVKMVHLLLYDLPPHLKYRVIYIERDIREVIASQNRMLDRMGKDRGGLSDAQTARVFQEQVDALKRWLAGRENFQVLFVSYNELIAGGRGTLAAIN
;
A
#
# COMPACT_ATOMS: atom_id res chain seq x y z
N ALA A 1 29.88 21.72 -13.11
CA ALA A 1 28.76 22.24 -12.32
C ALA A 1 27.68 21.18 -12.30
N GLY A 2 27.65 20.37 -11.24
CA GLY A 2 26.69 19.29 -11.07
C GLY A 2 25.44 19.83 -10.38
N MET A 3 24.32 19.76 -11.09
CA MET A 3 23.02 20.10 -10.54
C MET A 3 22.48 18.88 -9.80
N GLN A 4 22.60 18.91 -8.47
CA GLN A 4 21.97 17.90 -7.60
C GLN A 4 20.43 18.07 -7.68
N ARG A 5 19.75 17.04 -8.16
CA ARG A 5 18.29 16.96 -8.09
C ARG A 5 17.91 16.68 -6.63
N GLN A 6 17.30 17.65 -6.00
CA GLN A 6 16.66 17.48 -4.70
C GLN A 6 15.43 16.56 -4.84
N PRO A 7 15.19 15.60 -3.94
CA PRO A 7 13.99 14.79 -3.96
C PRO A 7 12.76 15.66 -3.71
N ASN A 8 11.70 15.45 -4.50
CA ASN A 8 10.42 16.17 -4.44
C ASN A 8 9.67 15.93 -3.10
N VAL A 9 10.11 16.57 -2.04
CA VAL A 9 9.43 16.57 -0.73
C VAL A 9 8.35 17.68 -0.64
N THR A 10 8.24 18.54 -1.67
CA THR A 10 7.48 19.80 -1.58
C THR A 10 5.96 19.68 -1.73
N ILE A 11 5.41 18.53 -2.11
CA ILE A 11 3.94 18.38 -2.29
C ILE A 11 3.22 18.12 -0.94
N ILE A 12 3.96 17.84 0.14
CA ILE A 12 3.39 17.42 1.44
C ILE A 12 2.91 18.62 2.28
N SER A 13 3.50 19.81 2.15
CA SER A 13 3.28 20.90 3.12
C SER A 13 1.95 21.64 3.00
N GLU A 14 1.43 21.87 1.80
CA GLU A 14 0.19 22.62 1.62
C GLU A 14 -1.09 21.77 1.78
N ARG A 15 -1.02 20.47 1.49
CA ARG A 15 -2.15 19.55 1.70
C ARG A 15 -2.35 19.15 3.17
N ARG A 16 -1.29 19.23 4.00
CA ARG A 16 -1.36 18.93 5.45
C ARG A 16 -2.34 19.84 6.20
N LEU A 17 -2.44 21.11 5.81
CA LEU A 17 -3.31 22.10 6.46
C LEU A 17 -4.81 21.92 6.15
N ARG A 18 -5.18 21.32 5.01
CA ARG A 18 -6.58 21.07 4.65
C ARG A 18 -7.20 19.86 5.36
N PHE A 19 -6.38 18.89 5.80
CA PHE A 19 -6.86 17.70 6.50
C PHE A 19 -7.06 17.88 8.02
N ALA A 20 -6.44 18.90 8.62
CA ALA A 20 -6.57 19.21 10.06
C ALA A 20 -7.97 19.69 10.48
N ALA A 21 -8.84 20.03 9.53
CA ALA A 21 -10.20 20.53 9.77
C ALA A 21 -11.28 19.43 9.75
N MET A 22 -10.91 18.13 9.68
CA MET A 22 -11.89 17.05 9.59
C MET A 22 -12.22 16.49 10.96
N THR A 23 -13.49 16.54 11.31
CA THR A 23 -14.09 15.95 12.53
C THR A 23 -14.10 14.43 12.52
N GLU A 24 -13.89 13.78 11.38
CA GLU A 24 -13.85 12.32 11.22
C GLU A 24 -12.41 11.80 11.12
N LYS A 25 -12.13 10.71 11.84
CA LYS A 25 -10.83 10.03 11.75
C LYS A 25 -10.63 9.48 10.31
N PRO A 26 -9.48 9.74 9.66
CA PRO A 26 -9.24 9.26 8.32
C PRO A 26 -9.16 7.74 8.26
N ILE A 27 -9.49 7.18 7.10
CA ILE A 27 -9.24 5.78 6.78
C ILE A 27 -7.82 5.69 6.24
N THR A 28 -6.96 4.92 6.91
CA THR A 28 -5.58 4.70 6.46
C THR A 28 -5.52 3.42 5.63
N ILE A 29 -5.07 3.53 4.38
CA ILE A 29 -4.90 2.40 3.47
C ILE A 29 -3.41 2.13 3.27
N VAL A 30 -2.98 0.90 3.50
CA VAL A 30 -1.65 0.41 3.11
C VAL A 30 -1.79 -0.37 1.81
N SER A 31 -1.14 0.10 0.77
CA SER A 31 -1.25 -0.47 -0.56
C SER A 31 0.10 -0.62 -1.27
N GLY A 32 0.09 -1.33 -2.39
CA GLY A 32 1.24 -1.62 -3.23
C GLY A 32 1.01 -2.87 -4.06
N LEU A 33 2.02 -3.25 -4.85
CA LEU A 33 2.04 -4.55 -5.50
C LEU A 33 2.04 -5.69 -4.47
N PRO A 34 1.51 -6.88 -4.80
CA PRO A 34 1.75 -8.06 -3.98
C PRO A 34 3.25 -8.23 -3.72
N ARG A 35 3.64 -8.61 -2.51
CA ARG A 35 5.06 -8.79 -2.11
C ARG A 35 5.90 -7.51 -2.05
N SER A 36 5.28 -6.33 -2.06
CA SER A 36 6.02 -5.06 -1.93
C SER A 36 6.37 -4.68 -0.48
N GLY A 37 5.91 -5.42 0.53
CA GLY A 37 6.17 -5.12 1.95
C GLY A 37 5.00 -4.49 2.69
N THR A 38 3.79 -4.57 2.15
CA THR A 38 2.57 -4.01 2.78
C THR A 38 2.29 -4.59 4.17
N SER A 39 2.55 -5.89 4.40
CA SER A 39 2.39 -6.48 5.74
C SER A 39 3.38 -5.90 6.76
N MET A 40 4.61 -5.61 6.36
CA MET A 40 5.60 -4.93 7.21
C MET A 40 5.12 -3.53 7.59
N MET A 41 4.57 -2.78 6.64
CA MET A 41 4.01 -1.46 6.90
C MET A 41 2.83 -1.52 7.87
N MET A 42 1.95 -2.52 7.75
CA MET A 42 0.87 -2.73 8.72
C MET A 42 1.41 -2.95 10.14
N GLN A 43 2.50 -3.71 10.31
CA GLN A 43 3.17 -3.92 11.60
C GLN A 43 3.75 -2.61 12.17
N ILE A 44 4.34 -1.77 11.31
CA ILE A 44 4.88 -0.47 11.71
C ILE A 44 3.75 0.44 12.21
N LEU A 45 2.62 0.50 11.50
CA LEU A 45 1.45 1.30 11.89
C LEU A 45 0.83 0.80 13.19
N GLU A 46 0.71 -0.51 13.36
CA GLU A 46 0.20 -1.13 14.59
C GLU A 46 1.11 -0.80 15.78
N ALA A 47 2.42 -0.93 15.62
CA ALA A 47 3.40 -0.55 16.64
C ALA A 47 3.36 0.97 16.94
N GLY A 48 3.00 1.80 15.95
CA GLY A 48 2.78 3.24 16.08
C GLY A 48 1.42 3.62 16.65
N GLY A 49 0.57 2.65 17.05
CA GLY A 49 -0.73 2.89 17.69
C GLY A 49 -1.91 3.04 16.73
N ILE A 50 -1.74 2.75 15.42
CA ILE A 50 -2.84 2.69 14.45
C ILE A 50 -3.29 1.23 14.34
N PRO A 51 -4.45 0.86 14.90
CA PRO A 51 -4.88 -0.54 14.93
C PRO A 51 -5.21 -1.04 13.51
N PRO A 52 -4.84 -2.28 13.17
CA PRO A 52 -5.22 -2.87 11.90
C PRO A 52 -6.70 -3.27 11.89
N LEU A 53 -7.34 -3.13 10.73
CA LEU A 53 -8.64 -3.73 10.45
C LEU A 53 -8.39 -5.01 9.64
N THR A 54 -8.62 -6.14 10.26
CA THR A 54 -8.39 -7.49 9.70
C THR A 54 -9.43 -8.46 10.24
N ASP A 55 -9.73 -9.52 9.50
CA ASP A 55 -10.60 -10.61 9.93
C ASP A 55 -9.84 -11.82 10.49
N ASN A 56 -8.50 -11.81 10.40
CA ASN A 56 -7.62 -12.90 10.83
C ASN A 56 -7.91 -14.27 10.17
N VAL A 57 -8.58 -14.28 9.02
CA VAL A 57 -8.89 -15.52 8.27
C VAL A 57 -7.61 -16.13 7.73
N ARG A 58 -6.77 -15.32 7.07
CA ARG A 58 -5.48 -15.78 6.56
C ARG A 58 -4.44 -15.80 7.67
N LYS A 59 -4.06 -17.01 8.08
CA LYS A 59 -3.07 -17.25 9.14
C LYS A 59 -1.64 -16.93 8.67
N ALA A 60 -0.75 -16.68 9.63
CA ALA A 60 0.68 -16.59 9.40
C ALA A 60 1.22 -17.90 8.82
N ASP A 61 2.24 -17.79 7.99
CA ASP A 61 2.99 -18.91 7.40
C ASP A 61 4.48 -18.52 7.25
N ASP A 62 5.29 -19.41 6.65
CA ASP A 62 6.72 -19.18 6.42
C ASP A 62 7.00 -17.97 5.50
N ASP A 63 6.05 -17.61 4.63
CA ASP A 63 6.16 -16.43 3.76
C ASP A 63 5.86 -15.11 4.48
N ASN A 64 5.10 -15.17 5.57
CA ASN A 64 4.78 -14.03 6.42
C ASN A 64 4.50 -14.48 7.87
N PRO A 65 5.57 -14.74 8.65
CA PRO A 65 5.46 -15.29 10.01
C PRO A 65 4.67 -14.42 11.01
N ARG A 66 4.54 -13.13 10.72
CA ARG A 66 3.79 -12.19 11.56
C ARG A 66 2.35 -11.93 11.09
N GLY A 67 1.90 -12.68 10.06
CA GLY A 67 0.55 -12.58 9.54
C GLY A 67 0.39 -11.61 8.37
N TYR A 68 -0.72 -11.73 7.69
CA TYR A 68 -0.96 -11.05 6.40
C TYR A 68 -1.75 -9.75 6.53
N TYR A 69 -2.44 -9.53 7.63
CA TYR A 69 -3.30 -8.34 7.83
C TYR A 69 -4.36 -8.18 6.72
N GLU A 70 -4.81 -9.28 6.15
CA GLU A 70 -5.83 -9.26 5.11
C GLU A 70 -7.24 -9.26 5.73
N MET A 71 -8.20 -8.78 4.96
CA MET A 71 -9.61 -8.81 5.25
C MET A 71 -10.37 -9.20 4.00
N GLU A 72 -11.11 -10.29 4.03
CA GLU A 72 -11.80 -10.82 2.85
C GLU A 72 -12.82 -9.85 2.27
N ALA A 73 -13.50 -9.06 3.12
CA ALA A 73 -14.45 -8.06 2.67
C ALA A 73 -13.82 -6.98 1.75
N VAL A 74 -12.53 -6.69 1.92
CA VAL A 74 -11.80 -5.72 1.08
C VAL A 74 -11.76 -6.16 -0.39
N LYS A 75 -11.70 -7.46 -0.65
CA LYS A 75 -11.67 -8.01 -2.01
C LYS A 75 -12.98 -7.80 -2.77
N LYS A 76 -14.07 -7.55 -2.05
CA LYS A 76 -15.42 -7.33 -2.57
C LYS A 76 -15.87 -5.88 -2.49
N THR A 77 -14.96 -4.93 -2.29
CA THR A 77 -15.26 -3.50 -2.09
C THR A 77 -16.14 -2.92 -3.21
N LYS A 78 -15.98 -3.39 -4.44
CA LYS A 78 -16.80 -2.96 -5.59
C LYS A 78 -18.27 -3.32 -5.42
N GLU A 79 -18.56 -4.51 -4.87
CA GLU A 79 -19.93 -5.02 -4.67
C GLU A 79 -20.49 -4.58 -3.31
N ASP A 80 -19.64 -4.59 -2.29
CA ASP A 80 -20.02 -4.26 -0.91
C ASP A 80 -18.86 -3.55 -0.19
N ALA A 81 -19.08 -2.27 0.09
CA ALA A 81 -18.14 -1.42 0.81
C ALA A 81 -18.54 -1.21 2.30
N ALA A 82 -19.46 -1.99 2.86
CA ALA A 82 -19.96 -1.82 4.24
C ALA A 82 -18.85 -1.92 5.30
N TRP A 83 -17.76 -2.64 5.03
CA TRP A 83 -16.61 -2.74 5.92
C TRP A 83 -15.95 -1.38 6.22
N LEU A 84 -16.13 -0.38 5.33
CA LEU A 84 -15.59 0.97 5.51
C LEU A 84 -16.16 1.67 6.75
N ALA A 85 -17.36 1.31 7.20
CA ALA A 85 -17.96 1.85 8.43
C ALA A 85 -17.10 1.58 9.69
N GLY A 86 -16.37 0.47 9.69
CA GLY A 86 -15.45 0.09 10.77
C GLY A 86 -14.01 0.59 10.62
N ALA A 87 -13.69 1.29 9.53
CA ALA A 87 -12.33 1.65 9.14
C ALA A 87 -11.78 3.00 9.68
N PRO A 88 -12.61 4.02 10.06
CA PRO A 88 -12.07 5.28 10.55
C PRO A 88 -11.11 5.11 11.73
N GLY A 89 -9.92 5.68 11.62
CA GLY A 89 -8.86 5.59 12.64
C GLY A 89 -8.10 4.26 12.65
N LYS A 90 -8.35 3.38 11.69
CA LYS A 90 -7.65 2.10 11.54
C LYS A 90 -6.87 2.05 10.24
N ALA A 91 -5.91 1.11 10.17
CA ALA A 91 -5.17 0.80 8.96
C ALA A 91 -5.77 -0.44 8.27
N VAL A 92 -5.97 -0.36 6.96
CA VAL A 92 -6.49 -1.44 6.14
C VAL A 92 -5.48 -1.76 5.04
N LYS A 93 -5.16 -3.04 4.88
CA LYS A 93 -4.30 -3.50 3.79
C LYS A 93 -5.14 -3.86 2.57
N MET A 94 -4.79 -3.30 1.40
CA MET A 94 -5.41 -3.70 0.15
C MET A 94 -4.40 -3.64 -1.02
N VAL A 95 -4.54 -4.56 -1.97
CA VAL A 95 -3.71 -4.55 -3.18
C VAL A 95 -4.05 -3.35 -4.06
N HIS A 96 -3.09 -2.89 -4.83
CA HIS A 96 -3.14 -1.63 -5.57
C HIS A 96 -4.35 -1.49 -6.51
N LEU A 97 -4.79 -2.56 -7.17
CA LEU A 97 -5.93 -2.51 -8.08
C LEU A 97 -7.27 -2.26 -7.37
N LEU A 98 -7.40 -2.64 -6.10
CA LEU A 98 -8.62 -2.41 -5.33
C LEU A 98 -8.81 -0.95 -4.92
N LEU A 99 -7.79 -0.10 -5.06
CA LEU A 99 -7.93 1.34 -4.80
C LEU A 99 -8.96 2.00 -5.74
N TYR A 100 -9.13 1.46 -6.95
CA TYR A 100 -10.13 1.95 -7.91
C TYR A 100 -11.57 1.75 -7.45
N ASP A 101 -11.81 0.77 -6.56
CA ASP A 101 -13.13 0.40 -6.08
C ASP A 101 -13.57 1.19 -4.83
N LEU A 102 -12.68 2.02 -4.29
CA LEU A 102 -12.98 2.81 -3.09
C LEU A 102 -14.00 3.94 -3.40
N PRO A 103 -15.06 4.08 -2.57
CA PRO A 103 -16.09 5.10 -2.75
C PRO A 103 -15.52 6.53 -2.82
N PRO A 104 -15.92 7.33 -3.83
CA PRO A 104 -15.32 8.65 -4.04
C PRO A 104 -15.74 9.72 -3.03
N HIS A 105 -16.81 9.48 -2.28
CA HIS A 105 -17.33 10.41 -1.26
C HIS A 105 -16.59 10.33 0.08
N LEU A 106 -15.75 9.30 0.29
CA LEU A 106 -14.91 9.15 1.47
C LEU A 106 -13.49 9.67 1.22
N LYS A 107 -12.78 9.98 2.30
CA LYS A 107 -11.40 10.47 2.23
C LYS A 107 -10.43 9.44 2.78
N TYR A 108 -9.31 9.28 2.07
CA TYR A 108 -8.34 8.23 2.33
C TYR A 108 -6.93 8.79 2.50
N ARG A 109 -6.18 8.25 3.45
CA ARG A 109 -4.73 8.37 3.53
C ARG A 109 -4.11 7.07 3.03
N VAL A 110 -3.41 7.13 1.92
CA VAL A 110 -2.80 5.95 1.31
C VAL A 110 -1.30 6.00 1.53
N ILE A 111 -0.77 4.97 2.18
CA ILE A 111 0.66 4.67 2.23
C ILE A 111 0.92 3.62 1.15
N TYR A 112 1.50 4.06 0.04
CA TYR A 112 1.78 3.21 -1.10
C TYR A 112 3.23 2.74 -1.06
N ILE A 113 3.43 1.42 -0.92
CA ILE A 113 4.76 0.84 -0.84
C ILE A 113 5.28 0.56 -2.24
N GLU A 114 6.41 1.21 -2.57
CA GLU A 114 7.16 1.00 -3.81
C GLU A 114 8.34 0.05 -3.53
N ARG A 115 8.48 -0.94 -4.38
CA ARG A 115 9.60 -1.88 -4.36
C ARG A 115 10.06 -2.15 -5.78
N ASP A 116 11.35 -2.43 -5.98
CA ASP A 116 11.85 -2.87 -7.30
C ASP A 116 11.00 -4.05 -7.80
N ILE A 117 10.45 -3.89 -9.01
CA ILE A 117 9.50 -4.86 -9.57
C ILE A 117 10.18 -6.24 -9.74
N ARG A 118 11.48 -6.28 -10.03
CA ARG A 118 12.24 -7.54 -10.14
C ARG A 118 12.31 -8.26 -8.80
N GLU A 119 12.47 -7.52 -7.71
CA GLU A 119 12.43 -8.11 -6.36
C GLU A 119 11.02 -8.60 -5.99
N VAL A 120 9.98 -7.86 -6.38
CA VAL A 120 8.58 -8.28 -6.20
C VAL A 120 8.34 -9.60 -6.92
N ILE A 121 8.70 -9.71 -8.19
CA ILE A 121 8.53 -10.92 -9.01
C ILE A 121 9.34 -12.08 -8.43
N ALA A 122 10.61 -11.86 -8.07
CA ALA A 122 11.43 -12.90 -7.46
C ALA A 122 10.83 -13.41 -6.14
N SER A 123 10.25 -12.52 -5.32
CA SER A 123 9.56 -12.90 -4.09
C SER A 123 8.25 -13.68 -4.36
N GLN A 124 7.52 -13.28 -5.39
CA GLN A 124 6.29 -13.97 -5.80
C GLN A 124 6.58 -15.37 -6.33
N ASN A 125 7.60 -15.50 -7.19
CA ASN A 125 8.01 -16.78 -7.75
C ASN A 125 8.41 -17.76 -6.65
N ARG A 126 9.22 -17.33 -5.67
CA ARG A 126 9.59 -18.17 -4.52
C ARG A 126 8.38 -18.65 -3.72
N MET A 127 7.38 -17.77 -3.55
CA MET A 127 6.14 -18.15 -2.86
C MET A 127 5.35 -19.19 -3.68
N LEU A 128 5.19 -18.98 -4.99
CA LEU A 128 4.47 -19.91 -5.87
C LEU A 128 5.15 -21.27 -5.92
N ASP A 129 6.49 -21.30 -6.02
CA ASP A 129 7.28 -22.54 -6.02
C ASP A 129 7.07 -23.35 -4.71
N ARG A 130 7.09 -22.67 -3.55
CA ARG A 130 6.80 -23.32 -2.25
C ARG A 130 5.38 -23.85 -2.14
N MET A 131 4.42 -23.15 -2.76
CA MET A 131 3.02 -23.57 -2.77
C MET A 131 2.72 -24.63 -3.84
N GLY A 132 3.70 -25.03 -4.67
CA GLY A 132 3.50 -25.94 -5.80
C GLY A 132 2.55 -25.37 -6.86
N LYS A 133 2.44 -24.05 -6.97
CA LYS A 133 1.55 -23.37 -7.92
C LYS A 133 2.30 -22.93 -9.16
N ASP A 134 1.61 -22.99 -10.31
CA ASP A 134 2.10 -22.48 -11.58
C ASP A 134 2.28 -20.94 -11.50
N ARG A 135 3.30 -20.44 -12.17
CA ARG A 135 3.63 -19.01 -12.29
C ARG A 135 2.74 -18.26 -13.28
N GLY A 136 1.75 -18.91 -13.90
CA GLY A 136 0.73 -18.28 -14.74
C GLY A 136 1.14 -18.04 -16.19
N GLY A 137 2.19 -18.70 -16.71
CA GLY A 137 2.55 -18.73 -18.13
C GLY A 137 3.18 -17.45 -18.70
N LEU A 138 3.29 -16.36 -17.93
CA LEU A 138 4.01 -15.15 -18.33
C LEU A 138 5.49 -15.24 -17.91
N SER A 139 6.37 -14.77 -18.77
CA SER A 139 7.77 -14.57 -18.37
C SER A 139 7.91 -13.44 -17.34
N ASP A 140 9.00 -13.45 -16.57
CA ASP A 140 9.28 -12.38 -15.59
C ASP A 140 9.31 -10.99 -16.26
N ALA A 141 9.82 -10.89 -17.49
CA ALA A 141 9.85 -9.65 -18.26
C ALA A 141 8.43 -9.16 -18.63
N GLN A 142 7.55 -10.07 -19.02
CA GLN A 142 6.15 -9.76 -19.32
C GLN A 142 5.40 -9.33 -18.06
N THR A 143 5.59 -10.04 -16.97
CA THR A 143 5.01 -9.70 -15.65
C THR A 143 5.51 -8.33 -15.18
N ALA A 144 6.81 -8.04 -15.34
CA ALA A 144 7.38 -6.74 -14.99
C ALA A 144 6.73 -5.60 -15.79
N ARG A 145 6.53 -5.79 -17.09
CA ARG A 145 5.84 -4.80 -17.94
C ARG A 145 4.41 -4.54 -17.45
N VAL A 146 3.64 -5.61 -17.21
CA VAL A 146 2.25 -5.49 -16.71
C VAL A 146 2.21 -4.75 -15.38
N PHE A 147 3.08 -5.09 -14.43
CA PHE A 147 3.14 -4.41 -13.14
C PHE A 147 3.52 -2.94 -13.28
N GLN A 148 4.50 -2.62 -14.13
CA GLN A 148 4.88 -1.23 -14.37
C GLN A 148 3.72 -0.42 -14.95
N GLU A 149 3.03 -0.95 -15.96
CA GLU A 149 1.87 -0.30 -16.58
C GLU A 149 0.74 -0.07 -15.57
N GLN A 150 0.45 -1.06 -14.70
CA GLN A 150 -0.55 -0.94 -13.64
C GLN A 150 -0.17 0.14 -12.61
N VAL A 151 1.09 0.17 -12.17
CA VAL A 151 1.57 1.17 -11.20
C VAL A 151 1.51 2.57 -11.80
N ASP A 152 1.95 2.74 -13.04
CA ASP A 152 1.95 4.05 -13.72
C ASP A 152 0.51 4.56 -13.96
N ALA A 153 -0.40 3.66 -14.36
CA ALA A 153 -1.82 3.99 -14.51
C ALA A 153 -2.44 4.42 -13.18
N LEU A 154 -2.17 3.68 -12.11
CA LEU A 154 -2.66 4.00 -10.77
C LEU A 154 -2.12 5.35 -10.27
N LYS A 155 -0.84 5.63 -10.45
CA LYS A 155 -0.23 6.91 -10.06
C LYS A 155 -0.91 8.09 -10.77
N ARG A 156 -1.15 7.97 -12.08
CA ARG A 156 -1.87 8.99 -12.85
C ARG A 156 -3.30 9.17 -12.33
N TRP A 157 -3.99 8.08 -12.05
CA TRP A 157 -5.35 8.11 -11.53
C TRP A 157 -5.42 8.76 -10.14
N LEU A 158 -4.53 8.41 -9.21
CA LEU A 158 -4.46 8.99 -7.87
C LEU A 158 -4.13 10.48 -7.90
N ALA A 159 -3.29 10.94 -8.83
CA ALA A 159 -2.93 12.34 -8.98
C ALA A 159 -4.14 13.25 -9.30
N GLY A 160 -5.15 12.69 -9.98
CA GLY A 160 -6.40 13.38 -10.31
C GLY A 160 -7.49 13.28 -9.22
N ARG A 161 -7.20 12.71 -8.03
CA ARG A 161 -8.21 12.46 -6.99
C ARG A 161 -7.97 13.32 -5.75
N GLU A 162 -8.89 14.20 -5.44
CA GLU A 162 -8.82 15.08 -4.26
C GLU A 162 -9.12 14.37 -2.94
N ASN A 163 -9.85 13.25 -3.01
CA ASN A 163 -10.22 12.44 -1.85
C ASN A 163 -9.12 11.47 -1.40
N PHE A 164 -7.98 11.41 -2.11
CA PHE A 164 -6.81 10.62 -1.74
C PHE A 164 -5.62 11.51 -1.36
N GLN A 165 -5.10 11.31 -0.17
CA GLN A 165 -3.79 11.79 0.23
C GLN A 165 -2.82 10.61 0.16
N VAL A 166 -1.84 10.66 -0.73
CA VAL A 166 -0.93 9.53 -0.98
C VAL A 166 0.48 9.86 -0.54
N LEU A 167 1.06 8.97 0.27
CA LEU A 167 2.48 8.94 0.61
C LEU A 167 3.11 7.72 -0.07
N PHE A 168 4.03 7.96 -0.99
CA PHE A 168 4.84 6.90 -1.60
C PHE A 168 6.05 6.61 -0.71
N VAL A 169 6.25 5.33 -0.38
CA VAL A 169 7.29 4.86 0.53
C VAL A 169 8.14 3.80 -0.17
N SER A 170 9.43 4.05 -0.28
CA SER A 170 10.37 3.05 -0.80
C SER A 170 10.62 1.95 0.23
N TYR A 171 10.31 0.70 -0.14
CA TYR A 171 10.60 -0.47 0.68
C TYR A 171 12.09 -0.57 1.02
N ASN A 172 12.95 -0.37 0.03
CA ASN A 172 14.39 -0.53 0.18
C ASN A 172 14.99 0.55 1.12
N GLU A 173 14.52 1.79 1.02
CA GLU A 173 14.91 2.86 1.95
C GLU A 173 14.40 2.58 3.37
N LEU A 174 13.19 2.06 3.51
CA LEU A 174 12.61 1.75 4.81
C LEU A 174 13.41 0.69 5.56
N ILE A 175 13.81 -0.41 4.89
CA ILE A 175 14.62 -1.47 5.50
C ILE A 175 16.07 -1.07 5.72
N ALA A 176 16.59 -0.11 4.96
CA ALA A 176 17.93 0.47 5.17
C ALA A 176 18.02 1.41 6.38
N GLY A 177 16.96 1.54 7.18
CA GLY A 177 16.91 2.38 8.37
C GLY A 177 16.50 3.83 8.11
N GLY A 178 15.67 4.05 7.09
CA GLY A 178 15.19 5.37 6.66
C GLY A 178 14.38 6.13 7.71
N ARG A 179 15.07 6.77 8.67
CA ARG A 179 14.45 7.60 9.73
C ARG A 179 13.56 8.71 9.15
N GLY A 180 13.93 9.28 7.99
CA GLY A 180 13.13 10.29 7.29
C GLY A 180 11.78 9.76 6.80
N THR A 181 11.74 8.53 6.30
CA THR A 181 10.52 7.87 5.84
C THR A 181 9.57 7.60 7.01
N LEU A 182 10.10 7.14 8.16
CA LEU A 182 9.28 6.92 9.37
C LEU A 182 8.72 8.23 9.93
N ALA A 183 9.47 9.31 9.90
CA ALA A 183 9.01 10.63 10.34
C ALA A 183 7.88 11.20 9.45
N ALA A 184 7.79 10.80 8.18
CA ALA A 184 6.72 11.23 7.27
C ALA A 184 5.41 10.46 7.47
N ILE A 185 5.45 9.31 8.18
CA ILE A 185 4.29 8.46 8.48
C ILE A 185 3.59 8.92 9.78
N ASN A 186 4.33 9.53 10.70
CA ASN A 186 3.82 10.12 11.95
C ASN A 186 3.29 11.55 11.70
#